data_923ab1b2295ffb3bc8aec064c8bd45fc
#
_entry.id   923ab1b2295ffb3bc8aec064c8bd45fc
#
_cell.length_a   1.000
_cell.length_b   1.000
_cell.length_c   1.000
_cell.angle_alpha   90.00
_cell.angle_beta   90.00
_cell.angle_gamma   90.00
#
_symmetry.space_group_name_H-M   'P 1'
#
loop_
_entity.id
_entity.type
_entity.pdbx_description
1 polymer ?
#
loop_
_entity_poly.entity_id
_entity_poly.type
_entity_poly.pdbx_seq_one_letter_code
_entity_poly.pdbx_strand_id
1 'polypeptide(L)'
;MADLRVILRKPTIADGDEFINAMKASRRFHRPWVQPPRSAAAFTAYLKRLRIADHDGHLVCLRGSGAIVGVINLNHIIRRAFQSAFLGYYAVAEYAGQGLMFEGMQLTVRYAFRRLKLHRLEANIQPGNSASIALVKRCGFLREGFSRRYLKIDRQWSDHERWALLAENWSAHDTA
;
A
#
# COMPACT_ATOMS: atom_id res chain seq x y z
N MET A 1 -8.94 -13.35 17.57
CA MET A 1 -8.27 -12.36 16.68
C MET A 1 -7.76 -11.24 17.56
N ALA A 2 -6.46 -10.95 17.53
CA ALA A 2 -5.93 -9.79 18.25
C ALA A 2 -6.69 -8.54 17.79
N ASP A 3 -7.03 -7.67 18.75
CA ASP A 3 -7.73 -6.42 18.44
C ASP A 3 -6.76 -5.51 17.64
N LEU A 4 -7.01 -5.37 16.33
CA LEU A 4 -6.15 -4.59 15.46
C LEU A 4 -6.23 -3.11 15.85
N ARG A 5 -5.07 -2.47 15.99
CA ARG A 5 -4.93 -1.05 16.36
C ARG A 5 -5.33 -0.10 15.22
N VAL A 6 -5.45 -0.62 14.01
CA VAL A 6 -5.79 0.18 12.81
C VAL A 6 -7.08 -0.28 12.13
N ILE A 7 -7.63 0.62 11.35
CA ILE A 7 -8.75 0.40 10.43
C ILE A 7 -8.36 0.87 9.03
N LEU A 8 -9.04 0.34 8.01
CA LEU A 8 -9.00 0.88 6.65
C LEU A 8 -10.25 1.72 6.39
N ARG A 9 -10.08 2.89 5.81
CA ARG A 9 -11.19 3.71 5.30
C ARG A 9 -10.82 4.38 3.96
N LYS A 10 -11.83 4.74 3.19
CA LYS A 10 -11.63 5.49 1.96
C LYS A 10 -11.20 6.93 2.28
N PRO A 11 -10.23 7.49 1.52
CA PRO A 11 -9.92 8.90 1.64
C PRO A 11 -11.05 9.76 1.09
N THR A 12 -11.28 10.89 1.73
CA THR A 12 -12.27 11.90 1.35
C THR A 12 -11.61 13.27 1.21
N ILE A 13 -12.34 14.26 0.69
CA ILE A 13 -11.81 15.62 0.58
C ILE A 13 -11.50 16.24 1.97
N ALA A 14 -12.23 15.84 2.99
CA ALA A 14 -12.03 16.32 4.37
C ALA A 14 -10.69 15.88 4.97
N ASP A 15 -10.06 14.84 4.43
CA ASP A 15 -8.74 14.36 4.88
C ASP A 15 -7.57 15.22 4.35
N GLY A 16 -7.85 16.19 3.49
CA GLY A 16 -6.83 16.91 2.72
C GLY A 16 -5.74 17.54 3.57
N ASP A 17 -6.12 18.29 4.59
CA ASP A 17 -5.15 19.02 5.42
C ASP A 17 -4.27 18.08 6.23
N GLU A 18 -4.86 17.11 6.93
CA GLU A 18 -4.12 16.11 7.70
C GLU A 18 -3.19 15.32 6.79
N PHE A 19 -3.71 14.80 5.68
CA PHE A 19 -2.94 14.02 4.71
C PHE A 19 -1.74 14.81 4.17
N ILE A 20 -1.96 16.03 3.68
CA ILE A 20 -0.91 16.84 3.07
C ILE A 20 0.17 17.18 4.09
N ASN A 21 -0.21 17.53 5.31
CA ASN A 21 0.72 17.84 6.39
C ASN A 21 1.55 16.61 6.78
N ALA A 22 0.94 15.45 6.95
CA ALA A 22 1.60 14.18 7.23
C ALA A 22 2.59 13.80 6.10
N MET A 23 2.20 13.96 4.82
CA MET A 23 3.08 13.65 3.68
C MET A 23 4.23 14.65 3.54
N LYS A 24 4.03 15.94 3.88
CA LYS A 24 5.10 16.94 3.92
C LYS A 24 6.12 16.62 5.03
N ALA A 25 5.66 16.33 6.24
CA ALA A 25 6.49 15.94 7.37
C ALA A 25 7.30 14.67 7.08
N SER A 26 6.72 13.72 6.35
CA SER A 26 7.35 12.44 6.00
C SER A 26 8.24 12.49 4.75
N ARG A 27 8.51 13.68 4.15
CA ARG A 27 9.21 13.80 2.87
C ARG A 27 10.58 13.10 2.85
N ARG A 28 11.38 13.21 3.91
CA ARG A 28 12.71 12.58 4.00
C ARG A 28 12.59 11.06 4.08
N PHE A 29 11.62 10.57 4.82
CA PHE A 29 11.32 9.14 4.98
C PHE A 29 10.86 8.49 3.67
N HIS A 30 10.08 9.20 2.84
CA HIS A 30 9.60 8.70 1.55
C HIS A 30 10.67 8.64 0.47
N ARG A 31 11.71 9.45 0.54
CA ARG A 31 12.80 9.46 -0.46
C ARG A 31 13.76 8.29 -0.25
N PRO A 32 14.24 7.70 -1.33
CA PRO A 32 13.94 7.95 -2.75
C PRO A 32 12.76 7.12 -3.29
N TRP A 33 11.99 6.43 -2.43
CA TRP A 33 11.14 5.32 -2.79
C TRP A 33 9.81 5.72 -3.43
N VAL A 34 9.20 6.81 -2.96
CA VAL A 34 7.85 7.20 -3.37
C VAL A 34 7.66 8.72 -3.25
N GLN A 35 6.73 9.25 -4.06
CA GLN A 35 6.32 10.66 -4.01
C GLN A 35 4.81 10.78 -3.76
N PRO A 36 4.37 10.78 -2.49
CA PRO A 36 2.97 10.99 -2.17
C PRO A 36 2.49 12.40 -2.53
N PRO A 37 1.18 12.62 -2.71
CA PRO A 37 0.61 13.96 -2.85
C PRO A 37 0.97 14.86 -1.65
N ARG A 38 1.49 16.08 -1.93
CA ARG A 38 1.90 17.06 -0.90
C ARG A 38 1.33 18.45 -1.14
N SER A 39 0.31 18.55 -1.99
CA SER A 39 -0.43 19.78 -2.23
C SER A 39 -1.90 19.46 -2.42
N ALA A 40 -2.78 20.45 -2.24
CA ALA A 40 -4.22 20.29 -2.44
C ALA A 40 -4.55 19.79 -3.86
N ALA A 41 -3.90 20.35 -4.87
CA ALA A 41 -4.09 19.93 -6.27
C ALA A 41 -3.68 18.46 -6.48
N ALA A 42 -2.52 18.02 -5.93
CA ALA A 42 -2.06 16.65 -6.04
C ALA A 42 -2.97 15.68 -5.26
N PHE A 43 -3.47 16.07 -4.10
CA PHE A 43 -4.43 15.27 -3.33
C PHE A 43 -5.76 15.13 -4.06
N THR A 44 -6.29 16.20 -4.63
CA THR A 44 -7.51 16.16 -5.46
C THR A 44 -7.32 15.23 -6.67
N ALA A 45 -6.17 15.30 -7.34
CA ALA A 45 -5.83 14.39 -8.45
C ALA A 45 -5.77 12.91 -7.98
N TYR A 46 -5.21 12.67 -6.78
CA TYR A 46 -5.22 11.35 -6.16
C TYR A 46 -6.65 10.84 -5.92
N LEU A 47 -7.54 11.64 -5.34
CA LEU A 47 -8.94 11.27 -5.12
C LEU A 47 -9.68 11.00 -6.45
N LYS A 48 -9.41 11.79 -7.50
CA LYS A 48 -9.98 11.54 -8.83
C LYS A 48 -9.52 10.20 -9.41
N ARG A 49 -8.24 9.85 -9.24
CA ARG A 49 -7.70 8.55 -9.69
C ARG A 49 -8.39 7.38 -8.98
N LEU A 50 -8.70 7.50 -7.70
CA LEU A 50 -9.40 6.44 -6.95
C LEU A 50 -10.86 6.22 -7.38
N ARG A 51 -11.42 7.07 -8.22
CA ARG A 51 -12.75 6.87 -8.83
C ARG A 51 -12.71 6.01 -10.10
N ILE A 52 -11.52 5.74 -10.63
CA ILE A 52 -11.34 4.87 -11.79
C ILE A 52 -11.49 3.43 -11.33
N ALA A 53 -12.25 2.63 -12.08
CA ALA A 53 -12.69 1.28 -11.66
C ALA A 53 -11.55 0.28 -11.37
N ASP A 54 -10.36 0.52 -11.91
CA ASP A 54 -9.18 -0.33 -11.70
C ASP A 54 -8.26 0.15 -10.56
N HIS A 55 -8.73 1.13 -9.77
CA HIS A 55 -8.01 1.65 -8.61
C HIS A 55 -8.88 1.59 -7.36
N ASP A 56 -8.25 1.20 -6.26
CA ASP A 56 -8.90 1.16 -4.95
C ASP A 56 -7.88 1.54 -3.86
N GLY A 57 -8.08 2.67 -3.20
CA GLY A 57 -7.15 3.18 -2.20
C GLY A 57 -7.79 3.34 -0.84
N HIS A 58 -6.99 3.09 0.20
CA HIS A 58 -7.40 3.21 1.59
C HIS A 58 -6.37 3.99 2.41
N LEU A 59 -6.86 4.79 3.32
CA LEU A 59 -6.08 5.27 4.45
C LEU A 59 -6.04 4.17 5.50
N VAL A 60 -4.85 3.94 6.05
CA VAL A 60 -4.64 3.18 7.28
C VAL A 60 -4.72 4.17 8.41
N CYS A 61 -5.69 4.03 9.32
CA CYS A 61 -5.92 4.98 10.41
C CYS A 61 -5.89 4.28 11.76
N LEU A 62 -5.41 4.96 12.82
CA LEU A 62 -5.53 4.48 14.19
C LEU A 62 -7.00 4.32 14.55
N ARG A 63 -7.37 3.20 15.16
CA ARG A 63 -8.75 2.90 15.55
C ARG A 63 -9.27 3.90 16.59
N GLY A 64 -8.45 4.30 17.55
CA GLY A 64 -8.87 5.18 18.65
C GLY A 64 -9.03 6.65 18.24
N SER A 65 -8.01 7.22 17.56
CA SER A 65 -7.98 8.64 17.21
C SER A 65 -8.44 8.96 15.78
N GLY A 66 -8.44 7.97 14.88
CA GLY A 66 -8.67 8.19 13.46
C GLY A 66 -7.45 8.72 12.69
N ALA A 67 -6.33 9.02 13.37
CA ALA A 67 -5.14 9.61 12.78
C ALA A 67 -4.58 8.76 11.63
N ILE A 68 -4.14 9.41 10.56
CA ILE A 68 -3.61 8.75 9.36
C ILE A 68 -2.21 8.19 9.63
N VAL A 69 -2.09 6.87 9.62
CA VAL A 69 -0.83 6.12 9.78
C VAL A 69 -0.11 5.91 8.44
N GLY A 70 -0.87 5.80 7.36
CA GLY A 70 -0.33 5.55 6.04
C GLY A 70 -1.42 5.32 5.00
N VAL A 71 -0.98 4.91 3.83
CA VAL A 71 -1.84 4.68 2.66
C VAL A 71 -1.50 3.32 2.05
N ILE A 72 -2.53 2.58 1.62
CA ILE A 72 -2.36 1.38 0.80
C ILE A 72 -3.34 1.47 -0.37
N ASN A 73 -2.80 1.39 -1.58
CA ASN A 73 -3.55 1.42 -2.83
C ASN A 73 -3.46 0.07 -3.53
N LEU A 74 -4.56 -0.39 -4.07
CA LEU A 74 -4.63 -1.42 -5.10
C LEU A 74 -4.73 -0.70 -6.45
N ASN A 75 -3.71 -0.82 -7.27
CA ASN A 75 -3.62 -0.17 -8.57
C ASN A 75 -3.73 -1.21 -9.68
N HIS A 76 -4.28 -0.81 -10.83
CA HIS A 76 -4.43 -1.67 -12.00
C HIS A 76 -5.08 -3.00 -11.63
N ILE A 77 -6.29 -2.92 -11.06
CA ILE A 77 -7.09 -4.11 -10.72
C ILE A 77 -7.53 -4.76 -12.03
N ILE A 78 -6.89 -5.86 -12.39
CA ILE A 78 -7.18 -6.61 -13.61
C ILE A 78 -8.09 -7.78 -13.23
N ARG A 79 -9.22 -7.89 -13.93
CA ARG A 79 -10.22 -8.93 -13.72
C ARG A 79 -10.05 -10.10 -14.68
N ARG A 80 -11.05 -10.96 -14.77
CA ARG A 80 -11.11 -12.16 -15.65
C ARG A 80 -9.96 -13.11 -15.36
N ALA A 81 -9.13 -13.44 -16.35
CA ALA A 81 -8.07 -14.43 -16.23
C ALA A 81 -6.93 -14.03 -15.25
N PHE A 82 -6.66 -12.73 -15.05
CA PHE A 82 -5.59 -12.29 -14.17
C PHE A 82 -6.01 -12.21 -12.70
N GLN A 83 -7.18 -11.63 -12.40
CA GLN A 83 -7.68 -11.41 -11.03
C GLN A 83 -6.58 -10.89 -10.09
N SER A 84 -5.87 -9.87 -10.51
CA SER A 84 -4.68 -9.34 -9.83
C SER A 84 -4.72 -7.83 -9.63
N ALA A 85 -3.90 -7.34 -8.70
CA ALA A 85 -3.65 -5.92 -8.51
C ALA A 85 -2.22 -5.67 -8.02
N PHE A 86 -1.71 -4.46 -8.29
CA PHE A 86 -0.44 -3.98 -7.77
C PHE A 86 -0.65 -3.14 -6.51
N LEU A 87 0.12 -3.45 -5.47
CA LEU A 87 0.15 -2.69 -4.23
C LEU A 87 1.08 -1.49 -4.36
N GLY A 88 0.57 -0.31 -4.00
CA GLY A 88 1.36 0.89 -3.76
C GLY A 88 1.07 1.40 -2.36
N TYR A 89 2.09 1.54 -1.51
CA TYR A 89 1.88 1.93 -0.12
C TYR A 89 3.02 2.79 0.42
N TYR A 90 2.68 3.58 1.45
CA TYR A 90 3.63 4.39 2.19
C TYR A 90 3.08 4.73 3.58
N ALA A 91 3.97 4.82 4.55
CA ALA A 91 3.63 5.17 5.93
C ALA A 91 3.85 6.65 6.21
N VAL A 92 3.20 7.17 7.23
CA VAL A 92 3.59 8.41 7.90
C VAL A 92 4.80 8.13 8.78
N ALA A 93 5.85 8.96 8.68
CA ALA A 93 7.13 8.73 9.36
C ALA A 93 7.01 8.58 10.88
N GLU A 94 6.11 9.35 11.51
CA GLU A 94 5.82 9.30 12.95
C GLU A 94 5.39 7.90 13.43
N TYR A 95 4.69 7.15 12.57
CA TYR A 95 4.16 5.82 12.88
C TYR A 95 5.01 4.67 12.33
N ALA A 96 6.17 4.99 11.74
CA ALA A 96 7.06 3.97 11.18
C ALA A 96 7.64 3.04 12.28
N GLY A 97 7.89 1.77 11.94
CA GLY A 97 8.50 0.80 12.85
C GLY A 97 7.57 0.23 13.94
N GLN A 98 6.34 0.72 14.07
CA GLN A 98 5.41 0.31 15.13
C GLN A 98 4.51 -0.90 14.75
N GLY A 99 4.69 -1.48 13.57
CA GLY A 99 3.90 -2.61 13.09
C GLY A 99 2.51 -2.23 12.54
N LEU A 100 2.11 -0.96 12.59
CA LEU A 100 0.77 -0.50 12.17
C LEU A 100 0.52 -0.71 10.66
N MET A 101 1.54 -0.49 9.82
CA MET A 101 1.43 -0.79 8.38
C MET A 101 1.34 -2.29 8.08
N PHE A 102 1.88 -3.14 8.94
CA PHE A 102 1.68 -4.58 8.84
C PHE A 102 0.21 -4.95 9.09
N GLU A 103 -0.41 -4.42 10.13
CA GLU A 103 -1.84 -4.61 10.40
C GLU A 103 -2.71 -4.08 9.25
N GLY A 104 -2.38 -2.88 8.72
CA GLY A 104 -3.06 -2.30 7.56
C GLY A 104 -2.93 -3.18 6.31
N MET A 105 -1.73 -3.75 6.07
CA MET A 105 -1.50 -4.66 4.95
C MET A 105 -2.31 -5.95 5.10
N GLN A 106 -2.38 -6.54 6.28
CA GLN A 106 -3.22 -7.72 6.53
C GLN A 106 -4.70 -7.45 6.25
N LEU A 107 -5.22 -6.28 6.68
CA LEU A 107 -6.59 -5.87 6.37
C LEU A 107 -6.80 -5.69 4.86
N THR A 108 -5.82 -5.11 4.16
CA THR A 108 -5.89 -4.90 2.70
C THR A 108 -5.86 -6.24 1.95
N VAL A 109 -5.00 -7.17 2.32
CA VAL A 109 -4.92 -8.51 1.74
C VAL A 109 -6.25 -9.25 1.93
N ARG A 110 -6.80 -9.23 3.14
CA ARG A 110 -8.12 -9.82 3.44
C ARG A 110 -9.21 -9.20 2.57
N TYR A 111 -9.22 -7.89 2.43
CA TYR A 111 -10.17 -7.16 1.59
C TYR A 111 -10.03 -7.58 0.11
N ALA A 112 -8.81 -7.61 -0.41
CA ALA A 112 -8.54 -7.94 -1.80
C ALA A 112 -8.98 -9.38 -2.15
N PHE A 113 -8.64 -10.35 -1.31
CA PHE A 113 -8.97 -11.74 -1.59
C PHE A 113 -10.43 -12.09 -1.26
N ARG A 114 -10.98 -11.64 -0.12
CA ARG A 114 -12.33 -12.01 0.30
C ARG A 114 -13.44 -11.15 -0.33
N ARG A 115 -13.21 -9.83 -0.48
CA ARG A 115 -14.24 -8.91 -1.02
C ARG A 115 -14.09 -8.68 -2.51
N LEU A 116 -12.88 -8.35 -2.97
CA LEU A 116 -12.63 -8.12 -4.39
C LEU A 116 -12.45 -9.42 -5.19
N LYS A 117 -12.32 -10.57 -4.52
CA LYS A 117 -12.11 -11.89 -5.15
C LYS A 117 -10.92 -11.92 -6.09
N LEU A 118 -9.86 -11.21 -5.73
CA LEU A 118 -8.59 -11.29 -6.44
C LEU A 118 -7.89 -12.62 -6.12
N HIS A 119 -7.11 -13.10 -7.07
CA HIS A 119 -6.28 -14.29 -6.91
C HIS A 119 -4.84 -13.92 -6.50
N ARG A 120 -4.38 -12.72 -6.92
CA ARG A 120 -2.97 -12.34 -6.79
C ARG A 120 -2.80 -10.87 -6.41
N LEU A 121 -1.89 -10.59 -5.48
CA LEU A 121 -1.39 -9.27 -5.17
C LEU A 121 0.11 -9.20 -5.46
N GLU A 122 0.54 -8.11 -6.09
CA GLU A 122 1.95 -7.87 -6.42
C GLU A 122 2.46 -6.60 -5.75
N ALA A 123 3.68 -6.66 -5.24
CA ALA A 123 4.42 -5.51 -4.74
C ALA A 123 5.77 -5.40 -5.47
N ASN A 124 5.98 -4.28 -6.17
CA ASN A 124 7.22 -4.00 -6.85
C ASN A 124 8.05 -3.05 -6.01
N ILE A 125 9.20 -3.51 -5.50
CA ILE A 125 9.97 -2.83 -4.46
C ILE A 125 11.39 -2.59 -4.94
N GLN A 126 11.89 -1.36 -4.80
CA GLN A 126 13.29 -1.06 -5.10
C GLN A 126 14.20 -1.85 -4.15
N PRO A 127 15.29 -2.48 -4.63
CA PRO A 127 16.10 -3.41 -3.83
C PRO A 127 16.68 -2.83 -2.53
N GLY A 128 16.94 -1.52 -2.51
CA GLY A 128 17.44 -0.81 -1.33
C GLY A 128 16.36 -0.51 -0.27
N ASN A 129 15.08 -0.73 -0.55
CA ASN A 129 13.99 -0.45 0.39
C ASN A 129 13.76 -1.63 1.35
N SER A 130 14.71 -1.84 2.26
CA SER A 130 14.70 -2.96 3.22
C SER A 130 13.45 -2.99 4.10
N ALA A 131 12.93 -1.83 4.51
CA ALA A 131 11.72 -1.74 5.33
C ALA A 131 10.48 -2.26 4.59
N SER A 132 10.32 -1.90 3.30
CA SER A 132 9.23 -2.39 2.46
C SER A 132 9.37 -3.89 2.19
N ILE A 133 10.58 -4.38 1.91
CA ILE A 133 10.87 -5.80 1.72
C ILE A 133 10.54 -6.60 2.99
N ALA A 134 10.94 -6.12 4.16
CA ALA A 134 10.63 -6.77 5.44
C ALA A 134 9.11 -6.84 5.68
N LEU A 135 8.37 -5.76 5.35
CA LEU A 135 6.91 -5.71 5.48
C LEU A 135 6.24 -6.80 4.62
N VAL A 136 6.56 -6.87 3.33
CA VAL A 136 5.90 -7.85 2.44
C VAL A 136 6.28 -9.29 2.78
N LYS A 137 7.55 -9.54 3.16
CA LYS A 137 7.96 -10.86 3.66
C LYS A 137 7.14 -11.29 4.87
N ARG A 138 6.97 -10.40 5.84
CA ARG A 138 6.16 -10.68 7.04
C ARG A 138 4.69 -10.93 6.70
N CYS A 139 4.17 -10.33 5.61
CA CYS A 139 2.81 -10.58 5.11
C CYS A 139 2.68 -11.84 4.26
N GLY A 140 3.75 -12.63 4.09
CA GLY A 140 3.73 -13.90 3.35
C GLY A 140 3.96 -13.76 1.83
N PHE A 141 4.39 -12.58 1.34
CA PHE A 141 4.76 -12.43 -0.06
C PHE A 141 6.06 -13.17 -0.36
N LEU A 142 6.13 -13.80 -1.52
CA LEU A 142 7.30 -14.48 -2.04
C LEU A 142 7.95 -13.64 -3.15
N ARG A 143 9.28 -13.62 -3.18
CA ARG A 143 10.03 -12.97 -4.25
C ARG A 143 10.03 -13.86 -5.49
N GLU A 144 9.49 -13.36 -6.59
CA GLU A 144 9.38 -14.10 -7.84
C GLU A 144 10.38 -13.64 -8.90
N GLY A 145 11.04 -12.50 -8.70
CA GLY A 145 11.98 -12.04 -9.70
C GLY A 145 12.52 -10.64 -9.47
N PHE A 146 13.22 -10.17 -10.50
CA PHE A 146 13.85 -8.87 -10.56
C PHE A 146 13.64 -8.27 -11.95
N SER A 147 13.26 -6.98 -12.00
CA SER A 147 13.04 -6.25 -13.24
C SER A 147 13.90 -5.00 -13.28
N ARG A 148 14.81 -4.93 -14.26
CA ARG A 148 15.69 -3.77 -14.45
C ARG A 148 14.90 -2.61 -15.05
N ARG A 149 15.17 -1.38 -14.55
CA ARG A 149 14.56 -0.14 -15.07
C ARG A 149 13.03 -0.24 -15.24
N TYR A 150 12.36 -0.77 -14.23
CA TYR A 150 10.97 -1.21 -14.32
C TYR A 150 9.96 -0.07 -14.16
N LEU A 151 10.13 0.75 -13.13
CA LEU A 151 9.25 1.88 -12.86
C LEU A 151 10.02 3.20 -12.87
N LYS A 152 9.39 4.25 -13.36
CA LYS A 152 9.93 5.60 -13.36
C LYS A 152 9.56 6.30 -12.05
N ILE A 153 10.53 6.42 -11.15
CA ILE A 153 10.40 7.14 -9.88
C ILE A 153 11.26 8.39 -9.94
N ASP A 154 10.69 9.54 -9.60
CA ASP A 154 11.40 10.85 -9.63
C ASP A 154 12.16 11.10 -10.95
N ARG A 155 11.48 10.84 -12.09
CA ARG A 155 12.02 10.94 -13.46
C ARG A 155 13.13 9.94 -13.81
N GLN A 156 13.50 9.03 -12.91
CA GLN A 156 14.52 8.00 -13.14
C GLN A 156 13.88 6.62 -13.21
N TRP A 157 14.32 5.80 -14.18
CA TRP A 157 13.96 4.40 -14.27
C TRP A 157 14.71 3.61 -13.21
N SER A 158 13.97 2.97 -12.30
CA SER A 158 14.52 2.24 -11.15
C SER A 158 14.25 0.75 -11.26
N ASP A 159 15.22 -0.02 -10.79
CA ASP A 159 15.12 -1.48 -10.69
C ASP A 159 14.16 -1.87 -9.57
N HIS A 160 13.42 -2.98 -9.75
CA HIS A 160 12.50 -3.48 -8.74
C HIS A 160 12.59 -4.99 -8.58
N GLU A 161 12.53 -5.44 -7.34
CA GLU A 161 12.19 -6.81 -7.00
C GLU A 161 10.69 -7.00 -7.13
N ARG A 162 10.27 -8.13 -7.69
CA ARG A 162 8.85 -8.49 -7.82
C ARG A 162 8.48 -9.46 -6.72
N TRP A 163 7.55 -9.04 -5.88
CA TRP A 163 7.02 -9.82 -4.76
C TRP A 163 5.54 -10.09 -5.01
N ALA A 164 5.07 -11.30 -4.72
CA ALA A 164 3.67 -11.67 -4.91
C ALA A 164 3.12 -12.50 -3.75
N LEU A 165 1.81 -12.38 -3.54
CA LEU A 165 1.03 -13.20 -2.64
C LEU A 165 -0.18 -13.74 -3.38
N LEU A 166 -0.38 -15.06 -3.32
CA LEU A 166 -1.53 -15.74 -3.90
C LEU A 166 -2.60 -16.00 -2.83
N ALA A 167 -3.86 -16.00 -3.25
CA ALA A 167 -4.99 -16.17 -2.33
C ALA A 167 -4.94 -17.53 -1.59
N GLU A 168 -4.53 -18.61 -2.26
CA GLU A 168 -4.36 -19.93 -1.67
C GLU A 168 -3.25 -19.98 -0.61
N ASN A 169 -2.15 -19.25 -0.83
CA ASN A 169 -1.05 -19.19 0.14
C ASN A 169 -1.43 -18.36 1.38
N TRP A 170 -2.27 -17.33 1.20
CA TRP A 170 -2.74 -16.52 2.31
C TRP A 170 -3.74 -17.26 3.20
N SER A 171 -4.67 -18.02 2.61
CA SER A 171 -5.66 -18.79 3.37
C SER A 171 -5.07 -19.86 4.28
N ALA A 172 -3.90 -20.41 3.92
CA ALA A 172 -3.17 -21.35 4.77
C ALA A 172 -2.63 -20.74 6.07
N HIS A 173 -2.40 -19.42 6.09
CA HIS A 173 -1.91 -18.69 7.26
C HIS A 173 -3.02 -18.09 8.14
N ASP A 174 -4.26 -17.97 7.64
CA ASP A 174 -5.41 -17.38 8.37
C ASP A 174 -6.16 -18.44 9.23
N THR A 175 -5.76 -19.70 9.15
CA THR A 175 -6.33 -20.85 9.90
C THR A 175 -5.47 -21.32 11.07
N ALA A 176 -4.33 -20.65 11.36
CA ALA A 176 -3.45 -20.98 12.48
C ALA A 176 -3.64 -20.04 13.67
#